data_ed1ff3644b405c7762989ae46d3be2a3
#
_entry.id   ed1ff3644b405c7762989ae46d3be2a3
#
_cell.length_a   1.000
_cell.length_b   1.000
_cell.length_c   1.000
_cell.angle_alpha   90.00
_cell.angle_beta   90.00
_cell.angle_gamma   90.00
#
_symmetry.space_group_name_H-M   'P 1'
#
loop_
_entity.id
_entity.type
_entity.pdbx_description
1 polymer ?
#
loop_
_entity_poly.entity_id
_entity_poly.type
_entity_poly.pdbx_seq_one_letter_code
_entity_poly.pdbx_strand_id
1 'polypeptide(L)'
;MLSQEETLELIKKAQTGDLEAKETLVQENSPLIKSVIKWFKDKGIENEDLYQLGCLGFLKAINNFDCSFNVKFSTYVVPMVVGEIKRFMRDDGAIKVSRAIKALNIKINKYIDDFFSVNNRRPTIGEISKAFNIPEQEVVMA
;
A
#
# COMPACT_ATOMS: atom_id res chain seq x y z
N MET A 1 6.84 24.13 -1.57
CA MET A 1 7.42 22.91 -0.99
C MET A 1 8.26 23.28 0.23
N LEU A 2 8.06 22.57 1.33
CA LEU A 2 8.78 22.86 2.58
C LEU A 2 10.22 22.35 2.52
N SER A 3 11.14 23.13 3.06
CA SER A 3 12.51 22.67 3.30
C SER A 3 12.52 21.62 4.41
N GLN A 4 13.62 20.90 4.55
CA GLN A 4 13.75 19.89 5.62
C GLN A 4 13.69 20.56 7.00
N GLU A 5 14.30 21.73 7.16
CA GLU A 5 14.26 22.48 8.42
C GLU A 5 12.85 22.91 8.79
N GLU A 6 12.11 23.45 7.82
CA GLU A 6 10.71 23.83 8.02
C GLU A 6 9.85 22.62 8.37
N THR A 7 10.07 21.51 7.69
CA THR A 7 9.37 20.24 7.96
C THR A 7 9.61 19.78 9.39
N LEU A 8 10.87 19.79 9.84
CA LEU A 8 11.21 19.37 11.20
C LEU A 8 10.59 20.29 12.27
N GLU A 9 10.56 21.59 12.03
CA GLU A 9 9.89 22.53 12.94
C GLU A 9 8.40 22.24 13.05
N LEU A 10 7.73 22.02 11.92
CA LEU A 10 6.31 21.70 11.90
C LEU A 10 6.03 20.36 12.59
N ILE A 11 6.90 19.38 12.40
CA ILE A 11 6.77 18.08 13.07
C ILE A 11 6.84 18.25 14.60
N LYS A 12 7.80 19.01 15.08
CA LYS A 12 7.94 19.30 16.53
C LYS A 12 6.69 19.96 17.09
N LYS A 13 6.13 20.94 16.38
CA LYS A 13 4.89 21.61 16.77
C LYS A 13 3.70 20.63 16.75
N ALA A 14 3.61 19.83 15.70
CA ALA A 14 2.53 18.85 15.55
C ALA A 14 2.57 17.81 16.66
N GLN A 15 3.76 17.38 17.09
CA GLN A 15 3.94 16.43 18.19
C GLN A 15 3.48 16.98 19.53
N THR A 16 3.45 18.31 19.68
CA THR A 16 2.92 18.95 20.89
C THR A 16 1.42 19.19 20.85
N GLY A 17 0.75 18.80 19.74
CA GLY A 17 -0.69 18.91 19.59
C GLY A 17 -1.17 20.06 18.70
N ASP A 18 -0.26 20.75 18.00
CA ASP A 18 -0.62 21.84 17.09
C ASP A 18 -1.32 21.27 15.83
N LEU A 19 -2.62 21.51 15.72
CA LEU A 19 -3.43 21.03 14.60
C LEU A 19 -3.10 21.74 13.29
N GLU A 20 -2.77 23.03 13.34
CA GLU A 20 -2.38 23.77 12.13
C GLU A 20 -1.11 23.21 11.52
N ALA A 21 -0.14 22.85 12.37
CA ALA A 21 1.10 22.24 11.91
C ALA A 21 0.82 20.89 11.23
N LYS A 22 -0.06 20.08 11.80
CA LYS A 22 -0.48 18.80 11.20
C LYS A 22 -1.14 19.00 9.85
N GLU A 23 -2.07 19.94 9.73
CA GLU A 23 -2.75 20.25 8.48
C GLU A 23 -1.78 20.73 7.40
N THR A 24 -0.86 21.61 7.76
CA THR A 24 0.15 22.12 6.83
C THR A 24 1.02 20.96 6.31
N LEU A 25 1.48 20.09 7.20
CA LEU A 25 2.29 18.93 6.81
C LEU A 25 1.54 17.99 5.87
N VAL A 26 0.27 17.72 6.14
CA VAL A 26 -0.56 16.86 5.28
C VAL A 26 -0.73 17.49 3.90
N GLN A 27 -1.06 18.79 3.83
CA GLN A 27 -1.26 19.49 2.57
C GLN A 27 0.02 19.52 1.73
N GLU A 28 1.15 19.85 2.34
CA GLU A 28 2.43 19.95 1.65
C GLU A 28 2.95 18.57 1.19
N ASN A 29 2.57 17.50 1.87
CA ASN A 29 2.99 16.15 1.53
C ASN A 29 1.89 15.33 0.84
N SER A 30 0.78 15.95 0.47
CA SER A 30 -0.32 15.30 -0.25
C SER A 30 0.14 14.60 -1.53
N PRO A 31 1.02 15.19 -2.36
CA PRO A 31 1.53 14.48 -3.54
C PRO A 31 2.27 13.19 -3.20
N LEU A 32 3.03 13.17 -2.11
CA LEU A 32 3.74 11.98 -1.65
C LEU A 32 2.74 10.90 -1.21
N ILE A 33 1.73 11.27 -0.43
CA ILE A 33 0.69 10.35 0.02
C ILE A 33 -0.03 9.74 -1.20
N LYS A 34 -0.44 10.56 -2.16
CA LYS A 34 -1.11 10.11 -3.38
C LYS A 34 -0.23 9.17 -4.20
N SER A 35 1.06 9.44 -4.25
CA SER A 35 2.03 8.60 -4.94
C SER A 35 2.10 7.20 -4.34
N VAL A 36 2.11 7.10 -3.02
CA VAL A 36 2.16 5.81 -2.30
C VAL A 36 0.86 5.03 -2.46
N ILE A 37 -0.30 5.69 -2.32
CA ILE A 37 -1.59 4.99 -2.41
C ILE A 37 -1.88 4.46 -3.80
N LYS A 38 -1.25 4.99 -4.85
CA LYS A 38 -1.36 4.45 -6.21
C LYS A 38 -0.93 2.98 -6.29
N TRP A 39 0.01 2.57 -5.46
CA TRP A 39 0.49 1.18 -5.44
C TRP A 39 -0.59 0.20 -5.00
N PHE A 40 -1.64 0.69 -4.34
CA PHE A 40 -2.75 -0.12 -3.82
C PHE A 40 -4.05 0.07 -4.60
N LYS A 41 -3.98 0.79 -5.71
CA LYS A 41 -5.13 1.00 -6.57
C LYS A 41 -5.60 -0.33 -7.14
N ASP A 42 -6.92 -0.53 -7.23
CA ASP A 42 -7.56 -1.74 -7.76
C ASP A 42 -7.34 -3.01 -6.92
N LYS A 43 -7.02 -2.86 -5.63
CA LYS A 43 -6.87 -4.00 -4.71
C LYS A 43 -8.05 -4.17 -3.75
N GLY A 44 -9.22 -3.68 -4.13
CA GLY A 44 -10.45 -3.87 -3.38
C GLY A 44 -10.76 -2.79 -2.36
N ILE A 45 -9.98 -1.72 -2.31
CA ILE A 45 -10.23 -0.56 -1.44
C ILE A 45 -10.59 0.63 -2.33
N GLU A 46 -11.66 1.35 -1.97
CA GLU A 46 -12.05 2.56 -2.70
C GLU A 46 -11.00 3.66 -2.56
N ASN A 47 -10.86 4.51 -3.60
CA ASN A 47 -9.84 5.55 -3.63
C ASN A 47 -9.93 6.53 -2.43
N GLU A 48 -11.14 6.88 -2.02
CA GLU A 48 -11.34 7.76 -0.87
C GLU A 48 -10.83 7.11 0.42
N ASP A 49 -11.14 5.84 0.61
CA ASP A 49 -10.68 5.07 1.78
C ASP A 49 -9.15 4.91 1.77
N LEU A 50 -8.56 4.67 0.60
CA LEU A 50 -7.11 4.63 0.45
C LEU A 50 -6.47 5.94 0.87
N TYR A 51 -7.02 7.07 0.43
CA TYR A 51 -6.49 8.38 0.80
C TYR A 51 -6.59 8.62 2.30
N GLN A 52 -7.71 8.27 2.91
CA GLN A 52 -7.88 8.38 4.36
C GLN A 52 -6.88 7.52 5.12
N LEU A 53 -6.66 6.29 4.67
CA LEU A 53 -5.66 5.40 5.26
C LEU A 53 -4.24 5.97 5.08
N GLY A 54 -3.96 6.56 3.93
CA GLY A 54 -2.70 7.23 3.67
C GLY A 54 -2.47 8.40 4.62
N CYS A 55 -3.49 9.22 4.84
CA CYS A 55 -3.43 10.33 5.78
C CYS A 55 -3.26 9.84 7.22
N LEU A 56 -3.93 8.77 7.60
CA LEU A 56 -3.79 8.18 8.93
C LEU A 56 -2.37 7.68 9.17
N GLY A 57 -1.80 6.98 8.19
CA GLY A 57 -0.40 6.52 8.24
C GLY A 57 0.57 7.70 8.31
N PHE A 58 0.29 8.77 7.59
CA PHE A 58 1.07 10.00 7.63
C PHE A 58 1.04 10.66 9.01
N LEU A 59 -0.15 10.75 9.62
CA LEU A 59 -0.29 11.32 10.97
C LEU A 59 0.46 10.48 12.01
N LYS A 60 0.41 9.16 11.89
CA LYS A 60 1.21 8.26 12.74
C LYS A 60 2.70 8.49 12.54
N ALA A 61 3.13 8.73 11.30
CA ALA A 61 4.52 9.06 11.00
C ALA A 61 4.95 10.36 11.69
N ILE A 62 4.09 11.37 11.67
CA ILE A 62 4.37 12.64 12.38
C ILE A 62 4.58 12.39 13.88
N ASN A 63 3.66 11.64 14.50
CA ASN A 63 3.67 11.41 15.95
C ASN A 63 4.87 10.58 16.40
N ASN A 64 5.34 9.67 15.56
CA ASN A 64 6.39 8.70 15.92
C ASN A 64 7.78 9.09 15.38
N PHE A 65 7.87 10.14 14.57
CA PHE A 65 9.15 10.53 13.98
C PHE A 65 10.08 11.10 15.02
N ASP A 66 11.32 10.60 15.05
CA ASP A 66 12.37 11.10 15.93
C ASP A 66 13.23 12.10 15.15
N CYS A 67 13.10 13.39 15.51
CA CYS A 67 13.82 14.48 14.86
C CYS A 67 15.32 14.45 15.12
N SER A 68 15.78 13.64 16.08
CA SER A 68 17.21 13.51 16.39
C SER A 68 17.95 12.61 15.37
N PHE A 69 17.23 11.77 14.64
CA PHE A 69 17.82 10.95 13.58
C PHE A 69 18.06 11.79 12.33
N ASN A 70 19.20 11.55 11.69
CA ASN A 70 19.60 12.26 10.48
C ASN A 70 18.99 11.59 9.23
N VAL A 71 17.67 11.40 9.24
CA VAL A 71 16.90 10.79 8.17
C VAL A 71 15.84 11.76 7.70
N LYS A 72 15.60 11.81 6.38
CA LYS A 72 14.51 12.63 5.83
C LYS A 72 13.16 12.08 6.26
N PHE A 73 12.25 12.98 6.63
CA PHE A 73 10.90 12.62 7.02
C PHE A 73 10.16 11.88 5.91
N SER A 74 10.34 12.30 4.66
CA SER A 74 9.72 11.63 3.50
C SER A 74 10.10 10.15 3.39
N THR A 75 11.34 9.81 3.72
CA THR A 75 11.81 8.41 3.74
C THR A 75 11.09 7.60 4.81
N TYR A 76 10.79 8.21 5.95
CA TYR A 76 10.09 7.56 7.06
C TYR A 76 8.58 7.40 6.78
N VAL A 77 7.98 8.35 6.05
CA VAL A 77 6.54 8.35 5.75
C VAL A 77 6.13 7.15 4.92
N VAL A 78 6.90 6.79 3.91
CA VAL A 78 6.50 5.74 2.95
C VAL A 78 6.20 4.40 3.65
N PRO A 79 7.11 3.83 4.47
CA PRO A 79 6.79 2.56 5.15
C PRO A 79 5.65 2.69 6.15
N MET A 80 5.45 3.85 6.76
CA MET A 80 4.34 4.06 7.69
C MET A 80 2.99 4.06 6.98
N VAL A 81 2.89 4.72 5.82
CA VAL A 81 1.68 4.72 5.01
C VAL A 81 1.39 3.32 4.46
N VAL A 82 2.39 2.66 3.91
CA VAL A 82 2.26 1.30 3.38
C VAL A 82 1.83 0.34 4.49
N GLY A 83 2.43 0.44 5.66
CA GLY A 83 2.09 -0.39 6.82
C GLY A 83 0.64 -0.22 7.26
N GLU A 84 0.14 1.02 7.27
CA GLU A 84 -1.26 1.30 7.64
C GLU A 84 -2.24 0.69 6.66
N ILE A 85 -1.98 0.81 5.35
CA ILE A 85 -2.83 0.23 4.32
C ILE A 85 -2.82 -1.29 4.40
N LYS A 86 -1.65 -1.91 4.55
CA LYS A 86 -1.51 -3.37 4.66
C LYS A 86 -2.21 -3.90 5.92
N ARG A 87 -2.12 -3.17 7.02
CA ARG A 87 -2.80 -3.52 8.25
C ARG A 87 -4.31 -3.53 8.06
N PHE A 88 -4.87 -2.51 7.39
CA PHE A 88 -6.28 -2.46 7.06
C PHE A 88 -6.69 -3.64 6.19
N MET A 89 -5.92 -3.95 5.16
CA MET A 89 -6.19 -5.08 4.27
C MET A 89 -6.18 -6.42 5.01
N ARG A 90 -5.34 -6.56 6.02
CA ARG A 90 -5.24 -7.78 6.83
C ARG A 90 -6.39 -7.90 7.84
N ASP A 91 -6.72 -6.80 8.53
CA ASP A 91 -7.61 -6.83 9.70
C ASP A 91 -9.08 -6.57 9.37
N ASP A 92 -9.37 -5.85 8.28
CA ASP A 92 -10.73 -5.42 7.92
C ASP A 92 -11.21 -6.04 6.61
N GLY A 93 -12.42 -5.72 6.19
CA GLY A 93 -13.23 -6.28 5.12
C GLY A 93 -12.60 -6.81 3.83
N ALA A 94 -11.36 -6.47 3.54
CA ALA A 94 -10.61 -7.04 2.43
C ALA A 94 -10.09 -8.47 2.72
N ILE A 95 -10.23 -8.97 3.96
CA ILE A 95 -9.74 -10.29 4.37
C ILE A 95 -10.36 -11.41 3.52
N LYS A 96 -11.66 -11.36 3.23
CA LYS A 96 -12.33 -12.39 2.43
C LYS A 96 -11.80 -12.44 1.01
N VAL A 97 -11.61 -11.27 0.39
CA VAL A 97 -11.02 -11.16 -0.95
C VAL A 97 -9.58 -11.64 -0.93
N SER A 98 -8.82 -11.27 0.10
CA SER A 98 -7.44 -11.70 0.28
C SER A 98 -7.31 -13.23 0.43
N ARG A 99 -8.22 -13.87 1.17
CA ARG A 99 -8.24 -15.33 1.31
C ARG A 99 -8.60 -16.03 0.00
N ALA A 100 -9.56 -15.51 -0.73
CA ALA A 100 -9.94 -16.02 -2.04
C ALA A 100 -8.78 -15.89 -3.04
N ILE A 101 -8.09 -14.77 -3.05
CA ILE A 101 -6.92 -14.53 -3.89
C ILE A 101 -5.78 -15.49 -3.51
N LYS A 102 -5.52 -15.70 -2.23
CA LYS A 102 -4.50 -16.65 -1.76
C LYS A 102 -4.83 -18.09 -2.17
N ALA A 103 -6.08 -18.50 -2.02
CA ALA A 103 -6.52 -19.83 -2.44
C ALA A 103 -6.36 -20.03 -3.95
N LEU A 104 -6.72 -19.01 -4.74
CA LEU A 104 -6.55 -19.03 -6.19
C LEU A 104 -5.06 -19.07 -6.55
N ASN A 105 -4.22 -18.32 -5.87
CA ASN A 105 -2.79 -18.32 -6.09
C ASN A 105 -2.17 -19.71 -5.90
N ILE A 106 -2.55 -20.41 -4.85
CA ILE A 106 -2.07 -21.78 -4.60
C ILE A 106 -2.47 -22.71 -5.76
N LYS A 107 -3.72 -22.63 -6.21
CA LYS A 107 -4.21 -23.43 -7.34
C LYS A 107 -3.49 -23.13 -8.64
N ILE A 108 -3.26 -21.83 -8.92
CA ILE A 108 -2.54 -21.39 -10.12
C ILE A 108 -1.09 -21.87 -10.10
N ASN A 109 -0.40 -21.75 -8.97
CA ASN A 109 0.98 -22.21 -8.85
C ASN A 109 1.10 -23.72 -9.07
N LYS A 110 0.18 -24.50 -8.55
CA LYS A 110 0.12 -25.94 -8.79
C LYS A 110 -0.09 -26.23 -10.27
N TYR A 111 -1.01 -25.53 -10.91
CA TYR A 111 -1.26 -25.67 -12.34
C TYR A 111 -0.01 -25.36 -13.18
N ILE A 112 0.70 -24.28 -12.81
CA ILE A 112 1.96 -23.90 -13.48
C ILE A 112 3.00 -25.01 -13.37
N ASP A 113 3.17 -25.59 -12.20
CA ASP A 113 4.13 -26.67 -11.97
C ASP A 113 3.75 -27.93 -12.77
N ASP A 114 2.50 -28.32 -12.74
CA ASP A 114 2.00 -29.49 -13.50
C ASP A 114 2.13 -29.27 -15.01
N PHE A 115 1.79 -28.07 -15.48
CA PHE A 115 1.91 -27.72 -16.90
C PHE A 115 3.37 -27.76 -17.35
N PHE A 116 4.27 -27.25 -16.55
CA PHE A 116 5.70 -27.26 -16.85
C PHE A 116 6.25 -28.68 -16.93
N SER A 117 5.80 -29.57 -16.06
CA SER A 117 6.23 -30.97 -16.07
C SER A 117 5.84 -31.68 -17.36
N VAL A 118 4.69 -31.35 -17.94
CA VAL A 118 4.18 -32.00 -19.16
C VAL A 118 4.72 -31.31 -20.42
N ASN A 119 4.73 -29.98 -20.46
CA ASN A 119 5.00 -29.21 -21.68
C ASN A 119 6.41 -28.61 -21.74
N ASN A 120 7.16 -28.70 -20.65
CA ASN A 120 8.52 -28.18 -20.53
C ASN A 120 8.61 -26.65 -20.80
N ARG A 121 7.52 -25.93 -20.55
CA ARG A 121 7.43 -24.47 -20.62
C ARG A 121 6.34 -23.98 -19.64
N ARG A 122 6.40 -22.70 -19.29
CA ARG A 122 5.37 -22.10 -18.46
C ARG A 122 4.12 -21.79 -19.27
N PRO A 123 2.92 -21.93 -18.68
CA PRO A 123 1.70 -21.50 -19.34
C PRO A 123 1.64 -19.98 -19.46
N THR A 124 0.97 -19.50 -20.51
CA THR A 124 0.69 -18.07 -20.67
C THR A 124 -0.47 -17.67 -19.75
N ILE A 125 -0.63 -16.36 -19.52
CA ILE A 125 -1.76 -15.83 -18.76
C ILE A 125 -3.08 -16.25 -19.40
N GLY A 126 -3.17 -16.25 -20.74
CA GLY A 126 -4.34 -16.70 -21.47
C GLY A 126 -4.65 -18.18 -21.25
N GLU A 127 -3.65 -19.03 -21.20
CA GLU A 127 -3.81 -20.46 -20.91
C GLU A 127 -4.33 -20.70 -19.49
N ILE A 128 -3.79 -19.96 -18.51
CA ILE A 128 -4.25 -20.03 -17.11
C ILE A 128 -5.70 -19.53 -16.99
N SER A 129 -6.00 -18.41 -17.62
CA SER A 129 -7.34 -17.82 -17.64
C SER A 129 -8.37 -18.83 -18.18
N LYS A 130 -8.04 -19.53 -19.26
CA LYS A 130 -8.89 -20.57 -19.86
C LYS A 130 -9.07 -21.78 -18.95
N ALA A 131 -7.98 -22.24 -18.34
CA ALA A 131 -8.00 -23.43 -17.49
C ALA A 131 -8.87 -23.25 -16.24
N PHE A 132 -8.86 -22.04 -15.65
CA PHE A 132 -9.64 -21.72 -14.46
C PHE A 132 -10.95 -21.01 -14.75
N ASN A 133 -11.22 -20.68 -16.02
CA ASN A 133 -12.41 -19.96 -16.46
C ASN A 133 -12.61 -18.64 -15.69
N ILE A 134 -11.54 -17.86 -15.58
CA ILE A 134 -11.52 -16.55 -14.89
C ILE A 134 -10.92 -15.49 -15.83
N PRO A 135 -11.22 -14.20 -15.62
CA PRO A 135 -10.61 -13.13 -16.41
C PRO A 135 -9.08 -13.08 -16.22
N GLU A 136 -8.37 -12.66 -17.25
CA GLU A 136 -6.91 -12.53 -17.19
C GLU A 136 -6.46 -11.60 -16.06
N GLN A 137 -7.23 -10.55 -15.75
CA GLN A 137 -6.94 -9.63 -14.66
C GLN A 137 -6.86 -10.35 -13.30
N GLU A 138 -7.75 -11.31 -13.06
CA GLU A 138 -7.73 -12.09 -11.82
C GLU A 138 -6.51 -13.01 -11.74
N VAL A 139 -6.05 -13.52 -12.87
CA VAL A 139 -4.82 -14.33 -12.93
C VAL A 139 -3.62 -13.50 -12.51
N VAL A 140 -3.51 -12.27 -12.99
CA VAL A 140 -2.40 -11.37 -12.66
C VAL A 140 -2.40 -10.99 -11.17
N MET A 141 -3.59 -10.83 -10.58
CA MET A 141 -3.74 -10.49 -9.16
C MET A 141 -3.46 -11.65 -8.20
N ALA A 142 -3.54 -12.85 -8.68
CA ALA A 142 -3.34 -14.05 -7.85
C ALA A 142 -1.85 -14.40 -7.61
#